data_a3d906fd4b26d90c02285baed403d1c0
#
_entry.id   a3d906fd4b26d90c02285baed403d1c0
#
_cell.length_a   1.000
_cell.length_b   1.000
_cell.length_c   1.000
_cell.angle_alpha   90.00
_cell.angle_beta   90.00
_cell.angle_gamma   90.00
#
_symmetry.space_group_name_H-M   'P 1'
#
loop_
_entity.id
_entity.type
_entity.pdbx_description
1 polymer ?
#
loop_
_entity_poly.entity_id
_entity_poly.type
_entity_poly.pdbx_seq_one_letter_code
_entity_poly.pdbx_strand_id
1 'polypeptide(L)'
;RSTFEITSFAQKIQPNNELEPIMRHGEHPRILQFRNTEEEIQSLADLVSSFKSSHYTSLGIICKTESQAKELAQKLQPYTDCISLLSNQSSTYIKGIIITSAHMAKGLEFDEVIIPQADDKNYHSSTDKSMLYVAVTRAMHKLTLTYSSPLRICRFL
;
A
#
# COMPACT_ATOMS: atom_id res chain seq x y z
N ARG A 1 -0.81 -0.03 16.18
CA ARG A 1 -1.92 -0.82 15.64
C ARG A 1 -2.78 0.00 14.69
N SER A 2 -3.35 -0.68 13.72
CA SER A 2 -4.26 -0.07 12.76
C SER A 2 -5.53 0.44 13.43
N THR A 3 -6.17 1.45 12.81
CA THR A 3 -7.48 1.93 13.25
C THR A 3 -8.54 0.86 13.08
N PHE A 4 -9.70 1.07 13.70
CA PHE A 4 -10.86 0.19 13.56
C PHE A 4 -11.24 0.00 12.09
N GLU A 5 -11.27 1.08 11.30
CA GLU A 5 -11.66 1.06 9.90
C GLU A 5 -10.70 0.21 9.06
N ILE A 6 -9.39 0.34 9.28
CA ILE A 6 -8.39 -0.46 8.56
C ILE A 6 -8.45 -1.92 9.00
N THR A 7 -8.58 -2.19 10.30
CA THR A 7 -8.70 -3.55 10.82
C THR A 7 -9.95 -4.23 10.26
N SER A 8 -11.08 -3.54 10.22
CA SER A 8 -12.32 -4.07 9.66
C SER A 8 -12.17 -4.37 8.17
N PHE A 9 -11.49 -3.49 7.43
CA PHE A 9 -11.19 -3.71 6.01
C PHE A 9 -10.31 -4.95 5.82
N ALA A 10 -9.27 -5.10 6.63
CA ALA A 10 -8.38 -6.27 6.56
C ALA A 10 -9.11 -7.57 6.87
N GLN A 11 -10.05 -7.56 7.81
CA GLN A 11 -10.86 -8.74 8.17
C GLN A 11 -11.71 -9.23 7.01
N LYS A 12 -12.13 -8.35 6.11
CA LYS A 12 -12.88 -8.73 4.91
C LYS A 12 -11.99 -9.50 3.92
N ILE A 13 -10.72 -9.14 3.86
CA ILE A 13 -9.76 -9.82 2.98
C ILE A 13 -9.44 -11.20 3.53
N GLN A 14 -9.04 -11.27 4.80
CA GLN A 14 -8.68 -12.51 5.46
C GLN A 14 -9.10 -12.44 6.93
N PRO A 15 -10.16 -13.17 7.32
CA PRO A 15 -10.60 -13.19 8.72
C PRO A 15 -9.49 -13.69 9.64
N ASN A 16 -9.29 -12.99 10.75
CA ASN A 16 -8.32 -13.36 11.77
C ASN A 16 -8.94 -13.10 13.14
N ASN A 17 -9.33 -14.17 13.83
CA ASN A 17 -10.00 -14.10 15.12
C ASN A 17 -9.08 -13.62 16.26
N GLU A 18 -7.78 -13.59 16.04
CA GLU A 18 -6.80 -13.10 17.01
C GLU A 18 -6.65 -11.57 16.97
N LEU A 19 -7.16 -10.92 15.94
CA LEU A 19 -7.14 -9.47 15.83
C LEU A 19 -8.35 -8.88 16.53
N GLU A 20 -8.13 -8.29 17.68
CA GLU A 20 -9.16 -7.50 18.33
C GLU A 20 -9.15 -6.09 17.77
N PRO A 21 -10.31 -5.57 17.32
CA PRO A 21 -10.39 -4.17 16.89
C PRO A 21 -10.05 -3.26 18.05
N ILE A 22 -9.17 -2.31 17.83
CA ILE A 22 -8.93 -1.26 18.82
C ILE A 22 -9.98 -0.16 18.64
N MET A 23 -10.24 0.58 19.71
CA MET A 23 -11.28 1.61 19.72
C MET A 23 -10.89 2.89 18.96
N ARG A 24 -9.66 2.97 18.46
CA ARG A 24 -9.20 4.14 17.72
C ARG A 24 -9.78 4.14 16.32
N HIS A 25 -10.51 5.20 15.98
CA HIS A 25 -11.10 5.40 14.66
C HIS A 25 -10.25 6.31 13.79
N GLY A 26 -10.38 6.15 12.48
CA GLY A 26 -9.71 6.97 11.47
C GLY A 26 -10.48 6.98 10.18
N GLU A 27 -9.83 7.40 9.11
CA GLU A 27 -10.45 7.44 7.79
C GLU A 27 -10.74 6.03 7.28
N HIS A 28 -11.83 5.89 6.52
CA HIS A 28 -12.10 4.66 5.80
C HIS A 28 -11.04 4.44 4.72
N PRO A 29 -10.58 3.20 4.50
CA PRO A 29 -9.72 2.91 3.37
C PRO A 29 -10.37 3.32 2.06
N ARG A 30 -9.58 3.88 1.15
CA ARG A 30 -10.06 4.35 -0.15
C ARG A 30 -9.54 3.44 -1.26
N ILE A 31 -10.40 3.16 -2.23
CA ILE A 31 -10.07 2.40 -3.42
C ILE A 31 -10.31 3.33 -4.61
N LEU A 32 -9.25 3.65 -5.36
CA LEU A 32 -9.28 4.61 -6.46
C LEU A 32 -9.01 3.90 -7.77
N GLN A 33 -9.91 4.12 -8.75
CA GLN A 33 -9.77 3.59 -10.10
C GLN A 33 -9.28 4.70 -11.06
N PHE A 34 -8.34 4.35 -11.94
CA PHE A 34 -7.81 5.24 -12.95
C PHE A 34 -8.02 4.64 -14.34
N ARG A 35 -7.99 5.50 -15.37
CA ARG A 35 -8.30 5.09 -16.74
C ARG A 35 -7.19 4.25 -17.36
N ASN A 36 -5.95 4.47 -16.95
CA ASN A 36 -4.78 3.77 -17.47
C ASN A 36 -3.64 3.80 -16.46
N THR A 37 -2.57 3.07 -16.75
CA THR A 37 -1.40 2.96 -15.88
C THR A 37 -0.70 4.31 -15.68
N GLU A 38 -0.60 5.12 -16.71
CA GLU A 38 0.03 6.44 -16.63
C GLU A 38 -0.69 7.33 -15.63
N GLU A 39 -2.02 7.35 -15.69
CA GLU A 39 -2.83 8.14 -14.76
C GLU A 39 -2.71 7.63 -13.34
N GLU A 40 -2.63 6.31 -13.17
CA GLU A 40 -2.40 5.72 -11.85
C GLU A 40 -1.05 6.16 -11.27
N ILE A 41 0.01 6.15 -12.08
CA ILE A 41 1.35 6.57 -11.64
C ILE A 41 1.35 8.05 -11.25
N GLN A 42 0.73 8.91 -12.05
CA GLN A 42 0.62 10.34 -11.73
C GLN A 42 -0.15 10.55 -10.42
N SER A 43 -1.20 9.77 -10.19
CA SER A 43 -1.96 9.87 -8.94
C SER A 43 -1.14 9.43 -7.73
N LEU A 44 -0.24 8.46 -7.89
CA LEU A 44 0.66 8.07 -6.80
C LEU A 44 1.57 9.22 -6.42
N ALA A 45 2.08 9.96 -7.40
CA ALA A 45 2.89 11.16 -7.13
C ALA A 45 2.08 12.23 -6.38
N ASP A 46 0.80 12.41 -6.74
CA ASP A 46 -0.10 13.34 -6.03
C ASP A 46 -0.36 12.88 -4.60
N LEU A 47 -0.54 11.60 -4.38
CA LEU A 47 -0.72 11.04 -3.04
C LEU A 47 0.53 11.22 -2.18
N VAL A 48 1.71 11.08 -2.77
CA VAL A 48 2.98 11.37 -2.09
C VAL A 48 3.04 12.84 -1.67
N SER A 49 2.65 13.74 -2.56
CA SER A 49 2.58 15.19 -2.23
C SER A 49 1.63 15.47 -1.08
N SER A 50 0.46 14.83 -1.09
CA SER A 50 -0.51 14.96 0.00
C SER A 50 0.04 14.44 1.33
N PHE A 51 0.77 13.33 1.30
CA PHE A 51 1.44 12.80 2.48
C PHE A 51 2.43 13.83 3.05
N LYS A 52 3.25 14.43 2.20
CA LYS A 52 4.25 15.44 2.63
C LYS A 52 3.60 16.64 3.31
N SER A 53 2.37 16.99 2.92
CA SER A 53 1.61 18.08 3.50
C SER A 53 0.83 17.68 4.75
N SER A 54 0.81 16.40 5.08
CA SER A 54 0.10 15.88 6.25
C SER A 54 0.99 15.89 7.48
N HIS A 55 0.40 15.55 8.62
CA HIS A 55 1.15 15.40 9.87
C HIS A 55 1.79 14.01 10.03
N TYR A 56 1.54 13.09 9.09
CA TYR A 56 2.12 11.76 9.13
C TYR A 56 3.61 11.79 8.80
N THR A 57 4.38 10.87 9.37
CA THR A 57 5.84 10.85 9.25
C THR A 57 6.38 9.68 8.43
N SER A 58 5.56 8.66 8.17
CA SER A 58 5.99 7.49 7.40
C SER A 58 4.93 7.09 6.38
N LEU A 59 5.38 6.84 5.15
CA LEU A 59 4.55 6.37 4.05
C LEU A 59 5.18 5.13 3.44
N GLY A 60 4.41 4.05 3.35
CA GLY A 60 4.81 2.85 2.64
C GLY A 60 4.00 2.68 1.36
N ILE A 61 4.67 2.61 0.22
CA ILE A 61 4.07 2.19 -1.04
C ILE A 61 4.42 0.72 -1.19
N ILE A 62 3.44 -0.16 -1.03
CA ILE A 62 3.67 -1.59 -0.95
C ILE A 62 3.14 -2.27 -2.20
N CYS A 63 4.06 -2.79 -3.02
CA CYS A 63 3.75 -3.56 -4.21
C CYS A 63 3.70 -5.05 -3.88
N LYS A 64 3.11 -5.85 -4.75
CA LYS A 64 3.05 -7.29 -4.55
C LYS A 64 4.44 -7.93 -4.56
N THR A 65 5.28 -7.55 -5.52
CA THR A 65 6.61 -8.14 -5.71
C THR A 65 7.71 -7.09 -5.67
N GLU A 66 8.94 -7.55 -5.43
CA GLU A 66 10.12 -6.68 -5.47
C GLU A 66 10.36 -6.10 -6.87
N SER A 67 10.14 -6.90 -7.92
CA SER A 67 10.25 -6.43 -9.31
C SER A 67 9.31 -5.27 -9.59
N GLN A 68 8.06 -5.38 -9.14
CA GLN A 68 7.08 -4.32 -9.30
C GLN A 68 7.48 -3.06 -8.53
N ALA A 69 8.02 -3.23 -7.33
CA ALA A 69 8.49 -2.10 -6.53
C ALA A 69 9.63 -1.35 -7.22
N LYS A 70 10.59 -2.08 -7.77
CA LYS A 70 11.71 -1.49 -8.53
C LYS A 70 11.23 -0.75 -9.77
N GLU A 71 10.33 -1.36 -10.54
CA GLU A 71 9.78 -0.76 -11.74
C GLU A 71 9.00 0.51 -11.41
N LEU A 72 8.17 0.46 -10.38
CA LEU A 72 7.38 1.61 -9.96
C LEU A 72 8.26 2.75 -9.44
N ALA A 73 9.31 2.43 -8.70
CA ALA A 73 10.26 3.43 -8.20
C ALA A 73 10.91 4.19 -9.37
N GLN A 74 11.27 3.48 -10.45
CA GLN A 74 11.81 4.09 -11.65
C GLN A 74 10.78 5.00 -12.34
N LYS A 75 9.54 4.55 -12.45
CA LYS A 75 8.47 5.30 -13.10
C LYS A 75 8.06 6.55 -12.31
N LEU A 76 8.20 6.52 -11.00
CA LEU A 76 7.89 7.66 -10.13
C LEU A 76 9.02 8.70 -10.08
N GLN A 77 10.22 8.33 -10.47
CA GLN A 77 11.39 9.22 -10.41
C GLN A 77 11.19 10.57 -11.07
N PRO A 78 10.57 10.66 -12.29
CA PRO A 78 10.32 11.96 -12.91
C PRO A 78 9.36 12.87 -12.13
N TYR A 79 8.54 12.32 -11.27
CA TYR A 79 7.49 13.05 -10.55
C TYR A 79 7.90 13.38 -9.10
N THR A 80 8.78 12.58 -8.50
CA THR A 80 9.22 12.78 -7.12
C THR A 80 10.56 12.10 -6.90
N ASP A 81 11.44 12.75 -6.15
CA ASP A 81 12.80 12.28 -5.87
C ASP A 81 12.98 11.80 -4.42
N CYS A 82 11.93 11.82 -3.61
CA CYS A 82 12.04 11.56 -2.16
C CYS A 82 11.73 10.12 -1.78
N ILE A 83 11.58 9.21 -2.74
CA ILE A 83 11.18 7.83 -2.46
C ILE A 83 12.42 6.95 -2.37
N SER A 84 12.52 6.19 -1.28
CA SER A 84 13.58 5.20 -1.09
C SER A 84 13.05 3.79 -1.35
N LEU A 85 13.77 3.02 -2.15
CA LEU A 85 13.44 1.62 -2.40
C LEU A 85 14.02 0.74 -1.29
N LEU A 86 13.17 -0.01 -0.60
CA LEU A 86 13.58 -1.00 0.37
C LEU A 86 13.49 -2.39 -0.26
N SER A 87 14.61 -3.07 -0.38
CA SER A 87 14.71 -4.40 -1.00
C SER A 87 15.52 -5.34 -0.11
N ASN A 88 15.62 -6.60 -0.53
CA ASN A 88 16.43 -7.61 0.17
C ASN A 88 17.89 -7.19 0.37
N GLN A 89 18.38 -6.28 -0.44
CA GLN A 89 19.77 -5.79 -0.37
C GLN A 89 19.93 -4.59 0.56
N SER A 90 18.82 -4.04 1.04
CA SER A 90 18.83 -2.87 1.93
C SER A 90 18.96 -3.34 3.37
N SER A 91 19.95 -2.87 4.08
CA SER A 91 20.21 -3.26 5.46
C SER A 91 19.77 -2.21 6.48
N THR A 92 19.32 -1.03 6.03
CA THR A 92 19.06 0.10 6.90
C THR A 92 17.59 0.49 6.85
N TYR A 93 16.97 0.68 8.03
CA TYR A 93 15.64 1.25 8.14
C TYR A 93 15.68 2.72 7.72
N ILE A 94 14.82 3.09 6.79
CA ILE A 94 14.73 4.45 6.27
C ILE A 94 13.38 5.04 6.67
N LYS A 95 13.41 6.18 7.38
CA LYS A 95 12.20 6.95 7.68
C LYS A 95 11.74 7.72 6.45
N GLY A 96 10.46 8.06 6.41
CA GLY A 96 9.89 8.89 5.37
C GLY A 96 9.09 8.06 4.37
N ILE A 97 9.42 8.18 3.09
CA ILE A 97 8.66 7.53 2.01
C ILE A 97 9.45 6.35 1.48
N ILE A 98 8.87 5.16 1.63
CA ILE A 98 9.50 3.91 1.23
C ILE A 98 8.59 3.21 0.21
N ILE A 99 9.20 2.69 -0.87
CA ILE A 99 8.54 1.77 -1.76
C ILE A 99 9.17 0.39 -1.55
N THR A 100 8.34 -0.65 -1.43
CA THR A 100 8.80 -2.00 -1.12
C THR A 100 7.80 -3.05 -1.56
N SER A 101 8.13 -4.32 -1.33
CA SER A 101 7.23 -5.45 -1.57
C SER A 101 6.49 -5.84 -0.30
N ALA A 102 5.40 -6.59 -0.46
CA ALA A 102 4.64 -7.11 0.67
C ALA A 102 5.51 -8.00 1.58
N HIS A 103 6.40 -8.79 0.99
CA HIS A 103 7.30 -9.65 1.76
C HIS A 103 8.24 -8.83 2.64
N MET A 104 8.84 -7.77 2.09
CA MET A 104 9.77 -6.91 2.84
C MET A 104 9.06 -6.04 3.87
N ALA A 105 7.76 -5.80 3.68
CA ALA A 105 6.98 -4.97 4.60
C ALA A 105 6.58 -5.70 5.88
N LYS A 106 6.76 -7.01 5.96
CA LYS A 106 6.47 -7.76 7.17
C LYS A 106 7.25 -7.20 8.36
N GLY A 107 6.55 -6.96 9.46
CA GLY A 107 7.17 -6.40 10.66
C GLY A 107 7.36 -4.89 10.64
N LEU A 108 7.06 -4.22 9.54
CA LEU A 108 7.10 -2.77 9.43
C LEU A 108 5.71 -2.17 9.65
N GLU A 109 5.69 -0.92 10.10
CA GLU A 109 4.45 -0.16 10.28
C GLU A 109 4.64 1.22 9.69
N PHE A 110 3.59 1.73 9.04
CA PHE A 110 3.61 3.06 8.43
C PHE A 110 2.36 3.83 8.85
N ASP A 111 2.48 5.12 9.03
CA ASP A 111 1.32 5.97 9.29
C ASP A 111 0.32 5.89 8.13
N GLU A 112 0.83 5.96 6.91
CA GLU A 112 0.05 5.84 5.69
C GLU A 112 0.61 4.75 4.80
N VAL A 113 -0.28 3.97 4.16
CA VAL A 113 0.09 2.95 3.17
C VAL A 113 -0.69 3.18 1.89
N ILE A 114 0.00 3.04 0.76
CA ILE A 114 -0.59 3.03 -0.57
C ILE A 114 -0.27 1.68 -1.19
N ILE A 115 -1.29 0.99 -1.70
CA ILE A 115 -1.14 -0.28 -2.39
C ILE A 115 -1.54 -0.08 -3.85
N PRO A 116 -0.58 0.10 -4.77
CA PRO A 116 -0.87 0.24 -6.19
C PRO A 116 -1.15 -1.10 -6.84
N GLN A 117 -1.75 -1.08 -8.02
CA GLN A 117 -2.03 -2.27 -8.81
C GLN A 117 -2.86 -3.30 -8.03
N ALA A 118 -3.86 -2.81 -7.29
CA ALA A 118 -4.76 -3.65 -6.50
C ALA A 118 -5.85 -4.27 -7.38
N ASP A 119 -5.44 -4.90 -8.47
CA ASP A 119 -6.29 -5.49 -9.49
C ASP A 119 -6.31 -7.02 -9.41
N ASP A 120 -7.24 -7.61 -10.16
CA ASP A 120 -7.46 -9.05 -10.16
C ASP A 120 -6.35 -9.85 -10.86
N LYS A 121 -5.54 -9.18 -11.68
CA LYS A 121 -4.37 -9.79 -12.30
C LYS A 121 -3.26 -10.04 -11.28
N ASN A 122 -3.05 -9.09 -10.38
CA ASN A 122 -1.99 -9.17 -9.38
C ASN A 122 -2.42 -9.96 -8.15
N TYR A 123 -3.68 -9.82 -7.72
CA TYR A 123 -4.16 -10.43 -6.47
C TYR A 123 -5.35 -11.33 -6.76
N HIS A 124 -5.10 -12.59 -7.12
CA HIS A 124 -6.16 -13.54 -7.47
C HIS A 124 -6.05 -14.90 -6.77
N SER A 125 -4.88 -15.31 -6.32
CA SER A 125 -4.66 -16.59 -5.64
C SER A 125 -4.76 -16.44 -4.12
N SER A 126 -4.80 -17.57 -3.40
CA SER A 126 -4.75 -17.57 -1.94
C SER A 126 -3.48 -16.96 -1.39
N THR A 127 -2.35 -17.21 -2.05
CA THR A 127 -1.07 -16.60 -1.68
C THR A 127 -1.12 -15.09 -1.87
N ASP A 128 -1.66 -14.63 -2.99
CA ASP A 128 -1.82 -13.20 -3.27
C ASP A 128 -2.71 -12.53 -2.23
N LYS A 129 -3.79 -13.21 -1.82
CA LYS A 129 -4.69 -12.71 -0.78
C LYS A 129 -3.93 -12.47 0.54
N SER A 130 -3.07 -13.41 0.93
CA SER A 130 -2.25 -13.28 2.13
C SER A 130 -1.27 -12.12 2.03
N MET A 131 -0.68 -11.91 0.85
CA MET A 131 0.20 -10.78 0.60
C MET A 131 -0.52 -9.44 0.71
N LEU A 132 -1.73 -9.38 0.14
CA LEU A 132 -2.56 -8.17 0.25
C LEU A 132 -2.94 -7.89 1.70
N TYR A 133 -3.32 -8.91 2.45
CA TYR A 133 -3.63 -8.79 3.86
C TYR A 133 -2.44 -8.22 4.66
N VAL A 134 -1.23 -8.75 4.42
CA VAL A 134 -0.03 -8.24 5.07
C VAL A 134 0.16 -6.75 4.76
N ALA A 135 0.05 -6.38 3.48
CA ALA A 135 0.22 -4.98 3.05
C ALA A 135 -0.79 -4.05 3.73
N VAL A 136 -2.05 -4.44 3.75
CA VAL A 136 -3.13 -3.65 4.36
C VAL A 136 -2.86 -3.44 5.85
N THR A 137 -2.43 -4.48 6.56
CA THR A 137 -2.21 -4.40 8.00
C THR A 137 -0.96 -3.62 8.40
N ARG A 138 -0.15 -3.18 7.43
CA ARG A 138 0.99 -2.27 7.70
C ARG A 138 0.55 -0.82 7.92
N ALA A 139 -0.68 -0.47 7.54
CA ALA A 139 -1.20 0.89 7.69
C ALA A 139 -1.73 1.12 9.11
N MET A 140 -1.24 2.16 9.76
CA MET A 140 -1.70 2.52 11.11
C MET A 140 -2.88 3.49 11.06
N HIS A 141 -2.85 4.48 10.16
CA HIS A 141 -3.82 5.58 10.16
C HIS A 141 -4.56 5.77 8.85
N LYS A 142 -3.90 5.58 7.71
CA LYS A 142 -4.47 5.87 6.40
C LYS A 142 -4.08 4.80 5.39
N LEU A 143 -5.05 4.37 4.59
CA LEU A 143 -4.85 3.34 3.57
C LEU A 143 -5.53 3.74 2.27
N THR A 144 -4.79 3.69 1.16
CA THR A 144 -5.31 3.92 -0.17
C THR A 144 -4.84 2.78 -1.08
N LEU A 145 -5.78 2.22 -1.84
CA LEU A 145 -5.47 1.22 -2.87
C LEU A 145 -5.82 1.81 -4.22
N THR A 146 -4.97 1.55 -5.23
CA THR A 146 -5.20 2.07 -6.58
C THR A 146 -5.14 0.94 -7.60
N TYR A 147 -5.88 1.09 -8.69
CA TYR A 147 -5.81 0.19 -9.83
C TYR A 147 -6.24 0.94 -11.09
N SER A 148 -5.93 0.39 -12.24
CA SER A 148 -6.24 1.05 -13.52
C SER A 148 -6.93 0.13 -14.50
N SER A 149 -7.83 0.71 -15.29
CA SER A 149 -8.48 0.01 -16.41
C SER A 149 -7.43 -0.38 -17.47
N PRO A 150 -7.63 -1.45 -18.22
CA PRO A 150 -8.84 -2.27 -18.31
C PRO A 150 -8.95 -3.36 -17.22
N LEU A 151 -8.00 -3.42 -16.28
CA LEU A 151 -8.02 -4.42 -15.22
C LEU A 151 -9.16 -4.14 -14.24
N ARG A 152 -9.69 -5.20 -13.65
CA ARG A 152 -10.75 -5.11 -12.65
C ARG A 152 -10.13 -5.02 -11.27
N ILE A 153 -10.90 -4.43 -10.33
CA ILE A 153 -10.54 -4.46 -8.92
C ILE A 153 -10.29 -5.90 -8.46
N CYS A 154 -9.35 -6.06 -7.55
CA CYS A 154 -9.06 -7.35 -6.93
C CYS A 154 -10.31 -7.95 -6.30
N ARG A 155 -10.52 -9.27 -6.49
CA ARG A 155 -11.70 -9.99 -6.01
C ARG A 155 -11.85 -10.03 -4.50
N PHE A 156 -10.80 -9.72 -3.76
CA PHE A 156 -10.83 -9.77 -2.29
C PHE A 156 -11.25 -8.44 -1.65
N LEU A 157 -11.48 -7.42 -2.45
CA LEU A 157 -11.83 -6.08 -1.97
C LEU A 157 -13.32 -5.76 -2.10
#